data_2aa381fdbc93e3d3c0f8550f6fc41f3a
#
_entry.id   2aa381fdbc93e3d3c0f8550f6fc41f3a
#
_cell.length_a   1.000
_cell.length_b   1.000
_cell.length_c   1.000
_cell.angle_alpha   90.00
_cell.angle_beta   90.00
_cell.angle_gamma   90.00
#
_symmetry.space_group_name_H-M   'P 1'
#
loop_
_entity.id
_entity.type
_entity.pdbx_description
1 polymer ?
#
loop_
_entity_poly.entity_id
_entity_poly.type
_entity_poly.pdbx_seq_one_letter_code
_entity_poly.pdbx_strand_id
1 'polypeptide(L)'
;MKKFFTLTLLLLLTAVTAVQAQVNFSVKYKRVNSTTIDIIFTGTAQPGWHIYSTNIGEGGPTRAEFGVDKIKGAKLKGSLKAGPGAKTMQDPIFEMPVTFFEGHATFTQRVELLDKDYELKGYLKYGACNDENCLPPTSVNAKVAGTDGPAPTAESKAEEAAAAAAQGNALTTATDSTAATATDSAAAMAQVQPLDSAQPTG
;
A
#
# COMPACT_ATOMS: atom_id res chain seq x y z
N MET A 1 -44.76 -27.27 -23.33
CA MET A 1 -44.37 -26.12 -22.47
C MET A 1 -43.37 -26.53 -21.39
N LYS A 2 -43.55 -27.60 -20.63
CA LYS A 2 -42.60 -28.02 -19.56
C LYS A 2 -41.17 -28.31 -20.08
N LYS A 3 -41.01 -28.93 -21.26
CA LYS A 3 -39.71 -29.25 -21.86
C LYS A 3 -38.93 -28.04 -22.32
N PHE A 4 -39.59 -26.98 -22.77
CA PHE A 4 -38.94 -25.73 -23.14
C PHE A 4 -38.48 -24.94 -21.90
N PHE A 5 -39.23 -24.98 -20.81
CA PHE A 5 -38.90 -24.32 -19.57
C PHE A 5 -37.66 -24.95 -18.90
N THR A 6 -37.54 -26.30 -18.93
CA THR A 6 -36.37 -27.01 -18.41
C THR A 6 -35.13 -26.77 -19.26
N LEU A 7 -35.27 -26.66 -20.59
CA LEU A 7 -34.15 -26.38 -21.47
C LEU A 7 -33.64 -24.94 -21.29
N THR A 8 -34.56 -23.96 -21.11
CA THR A 8 -34.21 -22.57 -20.85
C THR A 8 -33.55 -22.39 -19.48
N LEU A 9 -34.02 -23.10 -18.45
CA LEU A 9 -33.44 -23.09 -17.12
C LEU A 9 -32.04 -23.70 -17.12
N LEU A 10 -31.82 -24.79 -17.89
CA LEU A 10 -30.51 -25.43 -18.03
C LEU A 10 -29.51 -24.53 -18.76
N LEU A 11 -29.97 -23.76 -19.75
CA LEU A 11 -29.14 -22.82 -20.49
C LEU A 11 -28.73 -21.58 -19.64
N LEU A 12 -29.61 -21.13 -18.72
CA LEU A 12 -29.29 -20.05 -17.78
C LEU A 12 -28.27 -20.46 -16.71
N LEU A 13 -28.19 -21.75 -16.37
CA LEU A 13 -27.26 -22.27 -15.35
C LEU A 13 -25.81 -22.33 -15.86
N THR A 14 -25.57 -22.31 -17.17
CA THR A 14 -24.22 -22.44 -17.76
C THR A 14 -23.49 -21.10 -17.94
N ALA A 15 -24.12 -19.96 -17.67
CA ALA A 15 -23.55 -18.63 -17.83
C ALA A 15 -22.84 -18.11 -16.58
N VAL A 16 -22.34 -18.97 -15.68
CA VAL A 16 -21.43 -18.55 -14.62
C VAL A 16 -20.06 -18.36 -15.23
N THR A 17 -19.84 -17.20 -15.84
CA THR A 17 -18.50 -16.74 -16.22
C THR A 17 -17.71 -16.57 -14.94
N ALA A 18 -16.71 -17.42 -14.71
CA ALA A 18 -15.75 -17.22 -13.64
C ALA A 18 -15.07 -15.86 -13.88
N VAL A 19 -15.41 -14.88 -13.07
CA VAL A 19 -14.67 -13.58 -13.03
C VAL A 19 -13.29 -13.93 -12.50
N GLN A 20 -12.33 -14.03 -13.41
CA GLN A 20 -10.94 -14.24 -13.02
C GLN A 20 -10.33 -12.89 -12.65
N ALA A 21 -9.72 -12.82 -11.46
CA ALA A 21 -8.97 -11.65 -11.07
C ALA A 21 -7.80 -11.44 -12.03
N GLN A 22 -7.60 -10.20 -12.51
CA GLN A 22 -6.54 -9.83 -13.43
C GLN A 22 -5.16 -10.07 -12.85
N VAL A 23 -5.03 -9.94 -11.53
CA VAL A 23 -3.82 -10.22 -10.77
C VAL A 23 -4.17 -11.02 -9.53
N ASN A 24 -3.43 -12.10 -9.30
CA ASN A 24 -3.55 -12.94 -8.11
C ASN A 24 -2.23 -12.97 -7.35
N PHE A 25 -2.29 -12.93 -6.03
CA PHE A 25 -1.12 -13.08 -5.16
C PHE A 25 -1.25 -14.25 -4.21
N SER A 26 -0.14 -14.94 -3.98
CA SER A 26 0.06 -15.87 -2.87
C SER A 26 1.12 -15.33 -1.91
N VAL A 27 1.00 -15.64 -0.62
CA VAL A 27 1.93 -15.22 0.42
C VAL A 27 2.58 -16.44 1.03
N LYS A 28 3.91 -16.45 1.11
CA LYS A 28 4.70 -17.48 1.77
C LYS A 28 5.62 -16.86 2.80
N TYR A 29 5.90 -17.62 3.84
CA TYR A 29 6.78 -17.21 4.93
C TYR A 29 7.98 -18.16 4.96
N LYS A 30 9.18 -17.59 4.93
CA LYS A 30 10.42 -18.36 4.98
C LYS A 30 11.25 -17.90 6.17
N ARG A 31 11.46 -18.78 7.15
CA ARG A 31 12.45 -18.52 8.20
C ARG A 31 13.85 -18.64 7.59
N VAL A 32 14.61 -17.56 7.67
CA VAL A 32 15.98 -17.47 7.13
C VAL A 32 16.98 -17.97 8.17
N ASN A 33 16.76 -17.57 9.42
CA ASN A 33 17.51 -17.99 10.60
C ASN A 33 16.67 -17.80 11.88
N SER A 34 17.25 -17.95 13.06
CA SER A 34 16.55 -17.84 14.34
C SER A 34 15.88 -16.47 14.59
N THR A 35 16.40 -15.41 13.97
CA THR A 35 15.94 -14.02 14.18
C THR A 35 15.34 -13.38 12.94
N THR A 36 15.22 -14.08 11.82
CA THR A 36 14.83 -13.44 10.56
C THR A 36 13.83 -14.27 9.79
N ILE A 37 12.75 -13.63 9.36
CA ILE A 37 11.70 -14.19 8.50
C ILE A 37 11.57 -13.33 7.24
N ASP A 38 11.48 -13.97 6.07
CA ASP A 38 11.09 -13.34 4.82
C ASP A 38 9.60 -13.59 4.53
N ILE A 39 8.84 -12.54 4.31
CA ILE A 39 7.48 -12.57 3.79
C ILE A 39 7.60 -12.41 2.28
N ILE A 40 7.19 -13.44 1.55
CA ILE A 40 7.34 -13.53 0.09
C ILE A 40 5.95 -13.49 -0.54
N PHE A 41 5.71 -12.46 -1.33
CA PHE A 41 4.51 -12.29 -2.14
C PHE A 41 4.84 -12.71 -3.57
N THR A 42 4.09 -13.67 -4.10
CA THR A 42 4.22 -14.09 -5.51
C THR A 42 2.95 -13.75 -6.23
N GLY A 43 3.05 -12.81 -7.17
CA GLY A 43 1.97 -12.34 -8.01
C GLY A 43 1.98 -13.01 -9.38
N THR A 44 0.79 -13.26 -9.92
CA THR A 44 0.57 -13.69 -11.29
C THR A 44 -0.41 -12.74 -11.94
N ALA A 45 0.00 -12.11 -13.03
CA ALA A 45 -0.83 -11.23 -13.86
C ALA A 45 -1.33 -12.00 -15.08
N GLN A 46 -2.58 -11.76 -15.49
CA GLN A 46 -3.14 -12.26 -16.74
C GLN A 46 -2.39 -11.64 -17.95
N PRO A 47 -2.40 -12.29 -19.12
CA PRO A 47 -1.82 -11.72 -20.34
C PRO A 47 -2.32 -10.28 -20.59
N GLY A 48 -1.40 -9.39 -20.94
CA GLY A 48 -1.67 -7.97 -21.16
C GLY A 48 -1.70 -7.11 -19.87
N TRP A 49 -1.69 -7.74 -18.69
CA TRP A 49 -1.57 -7.03 -17.40
C TRP A 49 -0.13 -7.02 -16.90
N HIS A 50 0.25 -5.92 -16.26
CA HIS A 50 1.55 -5.76 -15.63
C HIS A 50 1.39 -5.22 -14.19
N ILE A 51 2.29 -5.66 -13.32
CA ILE A 51 2.34 -5.29 -11.90
C ILE A 51 3.51 -4.32 -11.72
N TYR A 52 3.26 -3.14 -11.16
CA TYR A 52 4.31 -2.15 -10.94
C TYR A 52 5.28 -2.57 -9.85
N SER A 53 6.54 -2.23 -10.04
CA SER A 53 7.65 -2.54 -9.13
C SER A 53 7.70 -1.53 -7.95
N THR A 54 8.75 -1.65 -7.13
CA THR A 54 8.98 -0.82 -5.93
C THR A 54 9.62 0.54 -6.25
N ASN A 55 10.27 0.68 -7.42
CA ASN A 55 11.08 1.83 -7.82
C ASN A 55 10.37 2.75 -8.82
N ILE A 56 9.14 3.14 -8.52
CA ILE A 56 8.38 4.13 -9.29
C ILE A 56 8.59 5.51 -8.65
N GLY A 57 8.87 6.52 -9.49
CA GLY A 57 9.02 7.91 -9.05
C GLY A 57 7.70 8.56 -8.63
N GLU A 58 7.78 9.76 -8.08
CA GLU A 58 6.59 10.55 -7.74
C GLU A 58 5.82 10.93 -9.00
N GLY A 59 4.49 10.99 -8.90
CA GLY A 59 3.59 11.25 -10.03
C GLY A 59 3.30 10.05 -10.92
N GLY A 60 3.98 8.92 -10.72
CA GLY A 60 3.76 7.69 -11.46
C GLY A 60 2.65 6.82 -10.89
N PRO A 61 2.47 5.62 -11.47
CA PRO A 61 1.49 4.65 -10.99
C PRO A 61 1.81 4.15 -9.57
N THR A 62 0.81 3.55 -8.92
CA THR A 62 0.98 2.98 -7.58
C THR A 62 2.09 1.93 -7.56
N ARG A 63 3.20 2.25 -6.90
CA ARG A 63 4.31 1.32 -6.68
C ARG A 63 3.95 0.23 -5.69
N ALA A 64 4.66 -0.89 -5.77
CA ALA A 64 4.61 -1.92 -4.75
C ALA A 64 5.30 -1.43 -3.46
N GLU A 65 4.60 -1.49 -2.34
CA GLU A 65 5.13 -1.11 -1.03
C GLU A 65 4.54 -1.99 0.07
N PHE A 66 5.28 -2.17 1.17
CA PHE A 66 4.81 -2.93 2.32
C PHE A 66 4.33 -1.97 3.41
N GLY A 67 3.05 -2.09 3.78
CA GLY A 67 2.44 -1.37 4.88
C GLY A 67 2.35 -2.24 6.13
N VAL A 68 2.37 -1.60 7.31
CA VAL A 68 2.27 -2.25 8.62
C VAL A 68 1.03 -1.75 9.33
N ASP A 69 0.14 -2.68 9.72
CA ASP A 69 -1.03 -2.39 10.57
C ASP A 69 -0.69 -2.57 12.07
N LYS A 70 0.13 -3.58 12.38
CA LYS A 70 0.57 -3.89 13.73
C LYS A 70 1.94 -4.58 13.71
N ILE A 71 2.81 -4.16 14.61
CA ILE A 71 4.09 -4.83 14.84
C ILE A 71 4.38 -4.85 16.34
N LYS A 72 4.79 -6.01 16.84
CA LYS A 72 5.20 -6.24 18.23
C LYS A 72 6.29 -7.32 18.26
N GLY A 73 7.33 -7.13 19.07
CA GLY A 73 8.43 -8.08 19.21
C GLY A 73 9.20 -8.38 17.90
N ALA A 74 9.07 -7.50 16.91
CA ALA A 74 9.72 -7.61 15.60
C ALA A 74 9.87 -6.21 14.98
N LYS A 75 10.73 -6.09 13.97
CA LYS A 75 10.88 -4.89 13.14
C LYS A 75 11.06 -5.22 11.66
N LEU A 76 10.76 -4.28 10.78
CA LEU A 76 11.10 -4.41 9.37
C LEU A 76 12.62 -4.27 9.20
N LYS A 77 13.20 -5.14 8.37
CA LYS A 77 14.63 -5.08 8.02
C LYS A 77 14.78 -4.63 6.56
N GLY A 78 14.96 -3.34 6.40
CA GLY A 78 14.99 -2.68 5.08
C GLY A 78 13.61 -2.56 4.44
N SER A 79 13.60 -2.02 3.22
CA SER A 79 12.39 -1.85 2.39
C SER A 79 12.00 -3.13 1.67
N LEU A 80 10.76 -3.16 1.16
CA LEU A 80 10.27 -4.19 0.25
C LEU A 80 11.21 -4.32 -0.96
N LYS A 81 11.62 -5.53 -1.28
CA LYS A 81 12.48 -5.83 -2.43
C LYS A 81 11.71 -6.52 -3.52
N ALA A 82 11.81 -5.99 -4.72
CA ALA A 82 11.34 -6.66 -5.92
C ALA A 82 12.31 -7.76 -6.34
N GLY A 83 11.77 -8.88 -6.82
CA GLY A 83 12.54 -9.97 -7.40
C GLY A 83 13.05 -9.67 -8.81
N PRO A 84 13.71 -10.62 -9.45
CA PRO A 84 14.19 -10.48 -10.84
C PRO A 84 13.03 -10.50 -11.85
N GLY A 85 13.31 -10.06 -13.08
CA GLY A 85 12.38 -10.12 -14.20
C GLY A 85 11.59 -8.84 -14.46
N ALA A 86 11.83 -7.78 -13.70
CA ALA A 86 11.23 -6.49 -13.97
C ALA A 86 11.80 -5.89 -15.27
N LYS A 87 10.92 -5.21 -16.02
CA LYS A 87 11.23 -4.43 -17.22
C LYS A 87 11.03 -2.96 -16.91
N THR A 88 11.79 -2.10 -17.58
CA THR A 88 11.61 -0.64 -17.51
C THR A 88 11.29 -0.14 -18.90
N MET A 89 10.24 0.68 -19.00
CA MET A 89 9.87 1.37 -20.24
C MET A 89 9.39 2.79 -19.95
N GLN A 90 9.41 3.63 -20.98
CA GLN A 90 8.76 4.93 -20.94
C GLN A 90 7.24 4.73 -21.01
N ASP A 91 6.53 5.12 -19.97
CA ASP A 91 5.07 5.02 -19.93
C ASP A 91 4.45 6.25 -20.62
N PRO A 92 3.56 6.05 -21.59
CA PRO A 92 2.96 7.16 -22.34
C PRO A 92 1.91 7.94 -21.53
N ILE A 93 1.33 7.35 -20.49
CA ILE A 93 0.30 7.97 -19.65
C ILE A 93 0.96 8.85 -18.58
N PHE A 94 2.00 8.32 -17.93
CA PHE A 94 2.71 9.01 -16.85
C PHE A 94 3.91 9.81 -17.36
N GLU A 95 4.27 9.71 -18.65
CA GLU A 95 5.39 10.42 -19.31
C GLU A 95 6.74 10.25 -18.60
N MET A 96 6.92 9.10 -17.92
CA MET A 96 8.11 8.79 -17.13
C MET A 96 8.53 7.34 -17.29
N PRO A 97 9.80 6.99 -16.96
CA PRO A 97 10.22 5.59 -16.89
C PRO A 97 9.50 4.87 -15.76
N VAL A 98 8.82 3.78 -16.05
CA VAL A 98 8.18 2.90 -15.08
C VAL A 98 8.80 1.51 -15.13
N THR A 99 8.91 0.87 -13.97
CA THR A 99 9.40 -0.50 -13.84
C THR A 99 8.26 -1.41 -13.41
N PHE A 100 8.07 -2.52 -14.13
CA PHE A 100 6.94 -3.43 -13.91
C PHE A 100 7.31 -4.89 -14.23
N PHE A 101 6.42 -5.79 -13.87
CA PHE A 101 6.48 -7.23 -14.16
C PHE A 101 5.33 -7.63 -15.07
N GLU A 102 5.60 -8.45 -16.07
CA GLU A 102 4.60 -9.16 -16.85
C GLU A 102 4.54 -10.62 -16.40
N GLY A 103 3.35 -11.16 -16.32
CA GLY A 103 3.12 -12.56 -15.94
C GLY A 103 3.41 -12.83 -14.45
N HIS A 104 4.66 -12.80 -14.02
CA HIS A 104 5.04 -13.13 -12.65
C HIS A 104 5.83 -12.01 -11.98
N ALA A 105 5.44 -11.69 -10.74
CA ALA A 105 6.14 -10.76 -9.86
C ALA A 105 6.46 -11.43 -8.53
N THR A 106 7.61 -11.10 -7.95
CA THR A 106 7.93 -11.53 -6.57
C THR A 106 8.38 -10.33 -5.77
N PHE A 107 7.82 -10.18 -4.58
CA PHE A 107 8.23 -9.14 -3.63
C PHE A 107 8.55 -9.79 -2.29
N THR A 108 9.61 -9.31 -1.65
CA THR A 108 10.06 -9.87 -0.37
C THR A 108 10.25 -8.75 0.65
N GLN A 109 9.52 -8.86 1.77
CA GLN A 109 9.75 -8.04 2.95
C GLN A 109 10.46 -8.86 4.01
N ARG A 110 11.61 -8.39 4.45
CA ARG A 110 12.37 -9.02 5.53
C ARG A 110 11.92 -8.45 6.86
N VAL A 111 11.78 -9.34 7.84
CA VAL A 111 11.38 -9.04 9.22
C VAL A 111 12.44 -9.59 10.15
N GLU A 112 12.90 -8.78 11.09
CA GLU A 112 13.80 -9.18 12.17
C GLU A 112 12.98 -9.36 13.45
N LEU A 113 13.12 -10.52 14.08
CA LEU A 113 12.49 -10.86 15.35
C LEU A 113 13.35 -10.35 16.50
N LEU A 114 12.74 -9.62 17.42
CA LEU A 114 13.40 -8.96 18.55
C LEU A 114 13.07 -9.62 19.89
N ASP A 115 11.94 -10.32 19.96
CA ASP A 115 11.42 -10.92 21.17
C ASP A 115 10.97 -12.36 20.90
N LYS A 116 10.84 -13.14 21.99
CA LYS A 116 10.30 -14.49 21.95
C LYS A 116 8.89 -14.50 21.38
N ASP A 117 8.03 -13.61 21.87
CA ASP A 117 6.67 -13.44 21.41
C ASP A 117 6.59 -12.30 20.40
N TYR A 118 6.27 -12.62 19.17
CA TYR A 118 6.20 -11.63 18.10
C TYR A 118 4.89 -11.72 17.30
N GLU A 119 4.43 -10.58 16.84
CA GLU A 119 3.31 -10.44 15.91
C GLU A 119 3.56 -9.30 14.92
N LEU A 120 3.37 -9.58 13.64
CA LEU A 120 3.33 -8.58 12.58
C LEU A 120 2.08 -8.83 11.75
N LYS A 121 1.27 -7.78 11.58
CA LYS A 121 0.20 -7.68 10.59
C LYS A 121 0.57 -6.57 9.64
N GLY A 122 0.52 -6.85 8.36
CA GLY A 122 0.83 -5.88 7.33
C GLY A 122 0.29 -6.33 5.99
N TYR A 123 0.62 -5.60 4.96
CA TYR A 123 0.12 -5.85 3.61
C TYR A 123 1.09 -5.39 2.54
N LEU A 124 1.06 -6.07 1.40
CA LEU A 124 1.60 -5.56 0.16
C LEU A 124 0.53 -4.71 -0.52
N LYS A 125 0.76 -3.41 -0.68
CA LYS A 125 -0.01 -2.54 -1.55
C LYS A 125 0.64 -2.52 -2.92
N TYR A 126 -0.14 -2.64 -4.00
CA TYR A 126 0.38 -2.66 -5.36
C TYR A 126 -0.59 -2.03 -6.35
N GLY A 127 -0.06 -1.58 -7.48
CA GLY A 127 -0.81 -1.18 -8.66
C GLY A 127 -0.57 -2.15 -9.80
N ALA A 128 -1.57 -2.31 -10.65
CA ALA A 128 -1.47 -3.07 -11.88
C ALA A 128 -2.35 -2.45 -12.95
N CYS A 129 -1.85 -2.42 -14.18
CA CYS A 129 -2.56 -1.88 -15.35
C CYS A 129 -2.40 -2.82 -16.56
N ASN A 130 -3.25 -2.62 -17.53
CA ASN A 130 -3.03 -3.00 -18.92
C ASN A 130 -2.99 -1.73 -19.78
N ASP A 131 -2.99 -1.85 -21.10
CA ASP A 131 -2.91 -0.70 -22.03
C ASP A 131 -4.12 0.25 -21.95
N GLU A 132 -5.23 -0.20 -21.39
CA GLU A 132 -6.49 0.56 -21.36
C GLU A 132 -6.94 0.94 -19.95
N ASN A 133 -6.68 0.09 -18.96
CA ASN A 133 -7.25 0.20 -17.62
C ASN A 133 -6.24 -0.08 -16.52
N CYS A 134 -6.40 0.59 -15.38
CA CYS A 134 -5.69 0.30 -14.15
C CYS A 134 -6.63 -0.24 -13.07
N LEU A 135 -6.17 -1.22 -12.31
CA LEU A 135 -6.86 -1.64 -11.10
C LEU A 135 -6.76 -0.52 -10.05
N PRO A 136 -7.79 -0.32 -9.24
CA PRO A 136 -7.64 0.46 -8.02
C PRO A 136 -6.48 -0.07 -7.18
N PRO A 137 -5.77 0.78 -6.42
CA PRO A 137 -4.72 0.32 -5.53
C PRO A 137 -5.23 -0.82 -4.64
N THR A 138 -4.60 -1.98 -4.73
CA THR A 138 -5.06 -3.23 -4.09
C THR A 138 -4.04 -3.67 -3.05
N SER A 139 -4.50 -4.36 -2.01
CA SER A 139 -3.66 -4.85 -0.93
C SER A 139 -3.79 -6.34 -0.72
N VAL A 140 -2.66 -6.98 -0.39
CA VAL A 140 -2.57 -8.41 -0.05
C VAL A 140 -2.08 -8.53 1.38
N ASN A 141 -2.91 -9.05 2.28
CA ASN A 141 -2.57 -9.13 3.69
C ASN A 141 -1.54 -10.21 3.98
N ALA A 142 -0.67 -9.93 4.95
CA ALA A 142 0.29 -10.87 5.51
C ALA A 142 0.26 -10.82 7.04
N LYS A 143 0.38 -11.99 7.68
CA LYS A 143 0.45 -12.10 9.13
C LYS A 143 1.54 -13.08 9.52
N VAL A 144 2.47 -12.62 10.37
CA VAL A 144 3.50 -13.45 11.01
C VAL A 144 3.29 -13.34 12.51
N ALA A 145 3.24 -14.45 13.22
CA ALA A 145 3.18 -14.48 14.67
C ALA A 145 3.78 -15.78 15.20
N GLY A 146 4.40 -15.72 16.37
CA GLY A 146 4.99 -16.90 17.00
C GLY A 146 5.47 -16.61 18.41
N THR A 147 5.94 -17.69 19.07
CA THR A 147 6.48 -17.68 20.43
C THR A 147 7.86 -18.30 20.47
N ASP A 148 8.50 -18.40 19.30
CA ASP A 148 9.78 -19.06 19.05
C ASP A 148 10.86 -18.08 18.53
N GLY A 149 10.68 -16.80 18.81
CA GLY A 149 11.65 -15.75 18.53
C GLY A 149 12.85 -15.80 19.50
N PRO A 150 13.82 -14.89 19.31
CA PRO A 150 14.99 -14.80 20.19
C PRO A 150 14.58 -14.36 21.61
N ALA A 151 15.45 -14.62 22.59
CA ALA A 151 15.30 -14.01 23.90
C ALA A 151 15.46 -12.49 23.77
N PRO A 152 14.61 -11.67 24.46
CA PRO A 152 14.67 -10.23 24.35
C PRO A 152 16.02 -9.70 24.85
N THR A 153 16.64 -8.85 24.06
CA THR A 153 17.86 -8.13 24.45
C THR A 153 17.51 -6.81 25.13
N ALA A 154 18.42 -6.23 25.90
CA ALA A 154 18.22 -4.91 26.51
C ALA A 154 17.92 -3.83 25.44
N GLU A 155 18.52 -3.96 24.26
CA GLU A 155 18.36 -3.07 23.11
C GLU A 155 16.95 -3.20 22.49
N SER A 156 16.42 -4.43 22.35
CA SER A 156 15.08 -4.67 21.85
C SER A 156 13.98 -4.11 22.77
N LYS A 157 14.18 -4.15 24.08
CA LYS A 157 13.25 -3.55 25.06
C LYS A 157 13.23 -2.02 24.99
N ALA A 158 14.36 -1.40 24.71
CA ALA A 158 14.44 0.06 24.55
C ALA A 158 13.74 0.53 23.27
N GLU A 159 13.87 -0.22 22.17
CA GLU A 159 13.22 0.10 20.89
C GLU A 159 11.70 -0.10 20.95
N GLU A 160 11.21 -1.14 21.65
CA GLU A 160 9.76 -1.36 21.87
C GLU A 160 9.17 -0.26 22.76
N ALA A 161 9.89 0.19 23.80
CA ALA A 161 9.46 1.28 24.66
C ALA A 161 9.39 2.62 23.89
N ALA A 162 10.35 2.88 23.00
CA ALA A 162 10.36 4.07 22.14
C ALA A 162 9.21 4.05 21.11
N ALA A 163 8.92 2.90 20.51
CA ALA A 163 7.81 2.74 19.57
C ALA A 163 6.44 2.89 20.26
N ALA A 164 6.29 2.37 21.49
CA ALA A 164 5.08 2.54 22.28
C ALA A 164 4.85 4.00 22.72
N ALA A 165 5.92 4.74 23.04
CA ALA A 165 5.85 6.16 23.38
C ALA A 165 5.46 7.04 22.17
N ALA A 166 5.91 6.69 20.97
CA ALA A 166 5.54 7.39 19.74
C ALA A 166 4.06 7.22 19.37
N GLN A 167 3.46 6.07 19.67
CA GLN A 167 2.02 5.81 19.45
C GLN A 167 1.12 6.43 20.50
N GLY A 168 1.62 6.63 21.73
CA GLY A 168 0.87 7.25 22.84
C GLY A 168 0.68 8.77 22.69
N ASN A 169 1.53 9.44 21.94
CA ASN A 169 1.50 10.91 21.79
C ASN A 169 0.57 11.39 20.66
N ALA A 170 0.02 10.51 19.85
CA ALA A 170 -0.91 10.85 18.77
C ALA A 170 -2.38 10.92 19.22
N LEU A 171 -2.71 10.55 20.49
CA LEU A 171 -4.09 10.49 20.99
C LEU A 171 -4.45 11.57 22.00
N THR A 172 -3.58 12.54 22.32
CA THR A 172 -3.84 13.57 23.34
C THR A 172 -3.96 15.01 22.84
N THR A 173 -4.11 15.24 21.53
CA THR A 173 -4.32 16.60 20.99
C THR A 173 -5.68 16.81 20.32
N ALA A 174 -6.70 16.12 20.75
CA ALA A 174 -8.07 16.39 20.28
C ALA A 174 -9.06 16.36 21.44
N THR A 175 -8.94 17.28 22.42
CA THR A 175 -10.05 17.75 23.25
C THR A 175 -9.54 18.90 24.11
N ASP A 176 -9.73 20.12 23.70
CA ASP A 176 -10.29 21.21 24.49
C ASP A 176 -10.27 22.50 23.67
N SER A 177 -11.44 22.96 23.27
CA SER A 177 -11.77 24.35 23.01
C SER A 177 -13.27 24.46 22.92
N THR A 178 -13.91 24.53 24.07
CA THR A 178 -15.25 25.09 24.19
C THR A 178 -15.19 26.36 25.04
N ALA A 179 -15.84 27.38 24.46
CA ALA A 179 -16.48 28.54 25.10
C ALA A 179 -15.57 29.67 25.65
N ALA A 180 -15.67 30.84 25.06
CA ALA A 180 -16.43 31.96 25.62
C ALA A 180 -16.14 33.27 24.87
N THR A 181 -17.22 33.81 24.41
CA THR A 181 -17.78 35.17 24.59
C THR A 181 -17.22 36.31 23.78
N ALA A 182 -18.18 36.84 23.05
CA ALA A 182 -18.33 38.14 22.40
C ALA A 182 -17.74 39.34 23.16
N THR A 183 -17.24 40.30 22.40
CA THR A 183 -17.71 41.68 22.34
C THR A 183 -16.85 42.51 21.40
N ASP A 184 -17.56 43.05 20.40
CA ASP A 184 -17.66 44.48 20.00
C ASP A 184 -16.38 45.28 19.73
N SER A 185 -16.28 45.82 18.52
CA SER A 185 -16.14 47.22 18.10
C SER A 185 -15.50 47.36 16.73
N ALA A 186 -16.36 47.78 15.82
CA ALA A 186 -16.27 48.92 14.89
C ALA A 186 -14.96 49.25 14.14
N ALA A 187 -15.11 49.26 12.82
CA ALA A 187 -14.74 50.28 11.87
C ALA A 187 -13.25 50.60 11.62
N ALA A 188 -12.81 50.27 10.42
CA ALA A 188 -12.20 51.28 9.52
C ALA A 188 -12.16 50.78 8.08
N MET A 189 -12.92 51.41 7.24
CA MET A 189 -12.82 51.40 5.77
C MET A 189 -11.56 52.17 5.38
N ALA A 190 -10.80 51.65 4.44
CA ALA A 190 -10.03 52.50 3.47
C ALA A 190 -9.60 51.61 2.28
N GLN A 191 -10.34 51.68 1.22
CA GLN A 191 -10.00 52.21 -0.11
C GLN A 191 -9.07 51.35 -0.97
N VAL A 192 -9.75 50.82 -1.94
CA VAL A 192 -9.31 50.31 -3.25
C VAL A 192 -8.80 51.48 -4.08
N GLN A 193 -7.63 51.34 -4.73
CA GLN A 193 -7.36 52.04 -5.99
C GLN A 193 -6.66 51.10 -6.98
N PRO A 194 -7.10 51.05 -8.25
CA PRO A 194 -6.44 50.33 -9.33
C PRO A 194 -5.44 51.22 -10.04
N LEU A 195 -4.32 50.70 -10.48
CA LEU A 195 -3.45 51.28 -11.49
C LEU A 195 -3.24 50.28 -12.60
N ASP A 196 -3.89 50.51 -13.59
CA ASP A 196 -3.80 51.02 -14.96
C ASP A 196 -2.52 50.63 -15.72
N SER A 197 -2.84 50.09 -16.88
CA SER A 197 -2.14 49.79 -18.09
C SER A 197 -0.83 50.51 -18.38
N ALA A 198 0.16 49.79 -18.89
CA ALA A 198 0.95 50.24 -20.06
C ALA A 198 1.71 49.07 -20.72
N GLN A 199 1.25 48.61 -21.87
CA GLN A 199 2.13 48.25 -22.99
C GLN A 199 2.61 49.53 -23.65
N PRO A 200 3.82 49.61 -24.29
CA PRO A 200 4.00 49.01 -25.61
C PRO A 200 5.44 48.70 -26.05
N THR A 201 5.50 47.88 -27.11
CA THR A 201 6.38 47.92 -28.31
C THR A 201 7.90 48.00 -28.16
N GLY A 202 8.54 47.06 -28.86
CA GLY A 202 9.93 47.01 -29.30
C GLY A 202 10.22 45.63 -29.84
#